data_0b0c68075a92ccb733a3bbf1a1ead2df
#
_entry.id   0b0c68075a92ccb733a3bbf1a1ead2df
#
_cell.length_a   1.000
_cell.length_b   1.000
_cell.length_c   1.000
_cell.angle_alpha   90.00
_cell.angle_beta   90.00
_cell.angle_gamma   90.00
#
_symmetry.space_group_name_H-M   'P 1'
#
loop_
_entity.id
_entity.type
_entity.pdbx_description
1 polymer ?
#
loop_
_entity_poly.entity_id
_entity_poly.type
_entity_poly.pdbx_seq_one_letter_code
_entity_poly.pdbx_strand_id
1 'polypeptide(L)'
;MINYFSQVIRSQRVKKSLTLINITGLSVCIATALLIILYVWSELSYDSFHNTERVYRVESRLYEGKTLTDNWATTAYGHAPAMAREIAGIEKYVRVTAQDREQVVNYFDRRFAEAHYCYTEPAFFEIFNFPIIRGDKTGQLVRPNTVVLTESAANRYFDEEDPIGKVLTFSTPSSQQNFEVTGVIADMPVRSHLQYDFLLSYSTIPKERQDIWYIHGVYTYVRLMSGKCPEEIEEAFLNISDKYKTDALRHKTWAVELIPLKDIHLTPQKAYEKEVKGSRTAVLILLVMSVALLLIGWANALNLTVARFLERGREFGLRKAFGASRRQIIIQGLLESGFMNLLATLIALGWLELLLPLVYRWAGQSFGTDILMLPAFWGIVAGVVVIGTFVVGFYPSWLMVTIRPSEIMRGKLLHGKRGNRIRKVLIVVQFLASFVLITGTFTVIRQVCYMQSEASVDSHSRML
;
A
#
# COMPACT_ATOMS: atom_id res chain seq x y z
N MET A 1 -19.84 38.60 6.89
CA MET A 1 -19.28 37.28 7.25
C MET A 1 -19.34 36.99 8.75
N ILE A 2 -18.98 37.89 9.62
CA ILE A 2 -18.95 37.68 11.10
C ILE A 2 -20.32 37.27 11.67
N ASN A 3 -21.44 37.76 11.14
CA ASN A 3 -22.77 37.40 11.60
C ASN A 3 -23.18 35.94 11.27
N TYR A 4 -22.65 35.33 10.21
CA TYR A 4 -22.99 33.94 9.87
C TYR A 4 -22.28 32.95 10.78
N PHE A 5 -21.03 33.21 11.13
CA PHE A 5 -20.25 32.33 12.02
C PHE A 5 -20.83 32.29 13.45
N SER A 6 -21.20 33.44 14.00
CA SER A 6 -21.86 33.50 15.31
C SER A 6 -23.24 32.80 15.31
N GLN A 7 -23.99 32.87 14.19
CA GLN A 7 -25.24 32.15 14.01
C GLN A 7 -25.03 30.63 13.94
N VAL A 8 -23.98 30.16 13.24
CA VAL A 8 -23.62 28.74 13.19
C VAL A 8 -23.35 28.21 14.57
N ILE A 9 -22.51 28.86 15.37
CA ILE A 9 -22.19 28.44 16.74
C ILE A 9 -23.45 28.43 17.63
N ARG A 10 -24.30 29.45 17.52
CA ARG A 10 -25.53 29.56 18.32
C ARG A 10 -26.55 28.48 17.94
N SER A 11 -26.67 28.12 16.67
CA SER A 11 -27.57 27.07 16.18
C SER A 11 -27.17 25.68 16.71
N GLN A 12 -25.88 25.43 16.95
CA GLN A 12 -25.37 24.17 17.48
C GLN A 12 -25.62 23.99 18.98
N ARG A 13 -25.84 25.09 19.74
CA ARG A 13 -26.10 25.04 21.20
C ARG A 13 -27.50 24.57 21.56
N VAL A 14 -28.47 24.61 20.63
CA VAL A 14 -29.89 24.32 20.92
C VAL A 14 -30.16 22.84 21.14
N LYS A 15 -29.41 21.91 20.53
CA LYS A 15 -29.51 20.44 20.76
C LYS A 15 -28.14 19.78 20.76
N LYS A 16 -27.38 19.97 21.85
CA LYS A 16 -26.00 19.47 21.99
C LYS A 16 -25.86 17.97 21.77
N SER A 17 -26.81 17.15 22.24
CA SER A 17 -26.75 15.68 22.13
C SER A 17 -26.82 15.20 20.68
N LEU A 18 -27.73 15.71 19.87
CA LEU A 18 -27.82 15.32 18.44
C LEU A 18 -26.65 15.80 17.64
N THR A 19 -26.07 16.96 17.96
CA THR A 19 -24.87 17.49 17.34
C THR A 19 -23.68 16.61 17.69
N LEU A 20 -23.53 16.22 18.94
CA LEU A 20 -22.45 15.35 19.41
C LEU A 20 -22.51 13.98 18.73
N ILE A 21 -23.66 13.33 18.71
CA ILE A 21 -23.87 12.03 18.03
C ILE A 21 -23.50 12.13 16.56
N ASN A 22 -23.88 13.22 15.89
CA ASN A 22 -23.56 13.41 14.47
C ASN A 22 -22.05 13.58 14.23
N ILE A 23 -21.40 14.41 15.04
CA ILE A 23 -19.94 14.65 14.91
C ILE A 23 -19.17 13.39 15.25
N THR A 24 -19.49 12.69 16.35
CA THR A 24 -18.79 11.46 16.74
C THR A 24 -18.99 10.35 15.72
N GLY A 25 -20.22 10.11 15.27
CA GLY A 25 -20.51 9.10 14.25
C GLY A 25 -19.79 9.39 12.91
N LEU A 26 -19.82 10.65 12.48
CA LEU A 26 -19.13 11.06 11.26
C LEU A 26 -17.60 10.98 11.41
N SER A 27 -17.05 11.38 12.57
CA SER A 27 -15.60 11.32 12.81
C SER A 27 -15.07 9.89 12.82
N VAL A 28 -15.80 8.93 13.39
CA VAL A 28 -15.43 7.50 13.36
C VAL A 28 -15.45 6.98 11.92
N CYS A 29 -16.48 7.29 11.13
CA CYS A 29 -16.53 6.88 9.73
C CYS A 29 -15.37 7.46 8.91
N ILE A 30 -15.07 8.75 9.08
CA ILE A 30 -13.95 9.41 8.38
C ILE A 30 -12.61 8.81 8.84
N ALA A 31 -12.40 8.62 10.15
CA ALA A 31 -11.15 8.04 10.68
C ALA A 31 -10.90 6.65 10.11
N THR A 32 -11.92 5.78 10.14
CA THR A 32 -11.82 4.43 9.59
C THR A 32 -11.57 4.44 8.09
N ALA A 33 -12.26 5.29 7.34
CA ALA A 33 -12.05 5.42 5.90
C ALA A 33 -10.64 5.92 5.57
N LEU A 34 -10.13 6.94 6.29
CA LEU A 34 -8.76 7.44 6.11
C LEU A 34 -7.72 6.39 6.46
N LEU A 35 -7.93 5.59 7.51
CA LEU A 35 -7.06 4.47 7.88
C LEU A 35 -6.96 3.45 6.73
N ILE A 36 -8.10 3.05 6.16
CA ILE A 36 -8.14 2.14 5.02
C ILE A 36 -7.47 2.77 3.79
N ILE A 37 -7.72 4.04 3.52
CA ILE A 37 -7.08 4.76 2.40
C ILE A 37 -5.55 4.82 2.57
N LEU A 38 -5.04 5.04 3.78
CA LEU A 38 -3.61 5.01 4.06
C LEU A 38 -3.01 3.65 3.79
N TYR A 39 -3.68 2.57 4.22
CA TYR A 39 -3.26 1.21 3.92
C TYR A 39 -3.25 0.95 2.40
N VAL A 40 -4.35 1.26 1.71
CA VAL A 40 -4.45 1.11 0.25
C VAL A 40 -3.36 1.90 -0.46
N TRP A 41 -3.08 3.12 -0.01
CA TRP A 41 -1.99 3.92 -0.55
C TRP A 41 -0.63 3.25 -0.34
N SER A 42 -0.38 2.73 0.86
CA SER A 42 0.85 1.99 1.16
C SER A 42 1.04 0.82 0.21
N GLU A 43 0.01 0.00 0.00
CA GLU A 43 0.03 -1.14 -0.93
C GLU A 43 0.27 -0.75 -2.40
N LEU A 44 -0.33 0.36 -2.84
CA LEU A 44 -0.19 0.86 -4.21
C LEU A 44 1.13 1.63 -4.45
N SER A 45 1.82 2.04 -3.39
CA SER A 45 3.05 2.83 -3.48
C SER A 45 4.32 2.01 -3.27
N TYR A 46 4.22 0.67 -3.27
CA TYR A 46 5.41 -0.18 -3.22
C TYR A 46 6.36 0.14 -4.38
N ASP A 47 7.66 0.19 -4.08
CA ASP A 47 8.75 0.44 -5.03
C ASP A 47 8.65 1.74 -5.83
N SER A 48 7.71 2.64 -5.51
CA SER A 48 7.49 3.88 -6.25
C SER A 48 8.64 4.90 -6.13
N PHE A 49 9.56 4.70 -5.20
CA PHE A 49 10.75 5.54 -5.02
C PHE A 49 11.89 5.20 -5.99
N HIS A 50 11.79 4.09 -6.71
CA HIS A 50 12.70 3.73 -7.79
C HIS A 50 12.28 4.39 -9.11
N ASN A 51 13.24 4.56 -10.03
CA ASN A 51 12.93 4.90 -11.43
C ASN A 51 12.48 3.63 -12.17
N THR A 52 11.19 3.32 -12.07
CA THR A 52 10.60 2.03 -12.47
C THR A 52 10.19 1.93 -13.93
N GLU A 53 10.26 3.02 -14.72
CA GLU A 53 9.59 3.10 -16.03
C GLU A 53 10.04 2.02 -17.02
N ARG A 54 11.26 1.48 -16.87
CA ARG A 54 11.84 0.48 -17.79
C ARG A 54 12.47 -0.69 -17.08
N VAL A 55 12.14 -0.88 -15.79
CA VAL A 55 12.69 -1.95 -14.96
C VAL A 55 11.65 -3.03 -14.76
N TYR A 56 12.04 -4.27 -15.06
CA TYR A 56 11.19 -5.45 -15.00
C TYR A 56 11.90 -6.57 -14.24
N ARG A 57 11.13 -7.34 -13.47
CA ARG A 57 11.57 -8.64 -12.94
C ARG A 57 11.29 -9.71 -14.00
N VAL A 58 12.28 -10.53 -14.29
CA VAL A 58 12.16 -11.68 -15.19
C VAL A 58 11.75 -12.90 -14.39
N GLU A 59 10.66 -13.53 -14.74
CA GLU A 59 10.10 -14.71 -14.09
C GLU A 59 10.08 -15.89 -15.05
N SER A 60 10.30 -17.11 -14.53
CA SER A 60 10.34 -18.32 -15.36
C SER A 60 9.00 -19.01 -15.42
N ARG A 61 8.59 -19.39 -16.64
CA ARG A 61 7.40 -20.19 -16.93
C ARG A 61 7.73 -21.41 -17.74
N LEU A 62 7.29 -22.58 -17.29
CA LEU A 62 7.45 -23.82 -18.05
C LEU A 62 6.08 -24.32 -18.48
N TYR A 63 6.00 -24.70 -19.76
CA TYR A 63 4.80 -25.24 -20.36
C TYR A 63 5.05 -26.66 -20.89
N GLU A 64 4.08 -27.53 -20.70
CA GLU A 64 4.01 -28.81 -21.37
C GLU A 64 2.85 -28.76 -22.39
N GLY A 65 3.22 -28.67 -23.67
CA GLY A 65 2.28 -28.30 -24.72
C GLY A 65 1.71 -26.87 -24.47
N LYS A 66 0.42 -26.78 -24.16
CA LYS A 66 -0.26 -25.50 -23.82
C LYS A 66 -0.51 -25.32 -22.34
N THR A 67 -0.18 -26.30 -21.51
CA THR A 67 -0.46 -26.27 -20.07
C THR A 67 0.74 -25.68 -19.32
N LEU A 68 0.51 -24.65 -18.51
CA LEU A 68 1.51 -24.10 -17.59
C LEU A 68 1.75 -25.12 -16.47
N THR A 69 2.94 -25.70 -16.39
CA THR A 69 3.31 -26.68 -15.36
C THR A 69 3.99 -26.04 -14.18
N ASP A 70 4.85 -25.05 -14.45
CA ASP A 70 5.63 -24.39 -13.41
C ASP A 70 5.65 -22.88 -13.65
N ASN A 71 5.51 -22.11 -12.56
CA ASN A 71 5.56 -20.65 -12.58
C ASN A 71 6.39 -20.17 -11.39
N TRP A 72 7.60 -19.68 -11.65
CA TRP A 72 8.59 -19.34 -10.66
C TRP A 72 8.94 -17.86 -10.70
N ALA A 73 8.95 -17.21 -9.53
CA ALA A 73 9.40 -15.83 -9.40
C ALA A 73 10.90 -15.67 -9.67
N THR A 74 11.64 -16.77 -9.57
CA THR A 74 13.10 -16.81 -9.79
C THR A 74 13.45 -17.34 -11.17
N THR A 75 14.67 -17.01 -11.60
CA THR A 75 15.28 -17.54 -12.82
C THR A 75 16.48 -18.43 -12.49
N ALA A 76 17.00 -19.14 -13.49
CA ALA A 76 18.31 -19.76 -13.38
C ALA A 76 19.43 -18.70 -13.46
N TYR A 77 20.56 -19.02 -12.85
CA TYR A 77 21.72 -18.11 -12.78
C TYR A 77 22.21 -17.64 -14.14
N GLY A 78 22.12 -18.50 -15.16
CA GLY A 78 22.56 -18.21 -16.54
C GLY A 78 21.61 -17.37 -17.38
N HIS A 79 20.34 -17.14 -16.95
CA HIS A 79 19.35 -16.41 -17.76
C HIS A 79 19.79 -14.99 -18.07
N ALA A 80 20.08 -14.18 -17.06
CA ALA A 80 20.39 -12.77 -17.22
C ALA A 80 21.58 -12.50 -18.14
N PRO A 81 22.74 -13.14 -17.95
CA PRO A 81 23.88 -12.93 -18.84
C PRO A 81 23.64 -13.42 -20.27
N ALA A 82 22.89 -14.51 -20.47
CA ALA A 82 22.55 -14.98 -21.80
C ALA A 82 21.56 -14.02 -22.51
N MET A 83 20.53 -13.58 -21.80
CA MET A 83 19.57 -12.59 -22.32
C MET A 83 20.29 -11.29 -22.72
N ALA A 84 21.15 -10.76 -21.87
CA ALA A 84 21.89 -9.53 -22.16
C ALA A 84 22.87 -9.66 -23.35
N ARG A 85 23.42 -10.86 -23.59
CA ARG A 85 24.33 -11.13 -24.68
C ARG A 85 23.63 -11.40 -26.01
N GLU A 86 22.49 -12.10 -25.99
CA GLU A 86 21.85 -12.63 -27.19
C GLU A 86 20.54 -11.90 -27.57
N ILE A 87 19.93 -11.11 -26.67
CA ILE A 87 18.70 -10.36 -26.94
C ILE A 87 19.02 -8.86 -27.01
N ALA A 88 18.77 -8.27 -28.16
CA ALA A 88 18.89 -6.83 -28.31
C ALA A 88 17.76 -6.11 -27.56
N GLY A 89 18.09 -5.07 -26.79
CA GLY A 89 17.09 -4.25 -26.10
C GLY A 89 17.20 -4.29 -24.59
N ILE A 90 18.08 -5.10 -24.02
CA ILE A 90 18.42 -5.08 -22.58
C ILE A 90 19.57 -4.09 -22.39
N GLU A 91 19.33 -3.03 -21.61
CA GLU A 91 20.34 -2.02 -21.29
C GLU A 91 21.27 -2.52 -20.17
N LYS A 92 20.69 -3.04 -19.10
CA LYS A 92 21.38 -3.59 -17.92
C LYS A 92 20.57 -4.69 -17.29
N TYR A 93 21.26 -5.56 -16.55
CA TYR A 93 20.61 -6.55 -15.70
C TYR A 93 21.26 -6.59 -14.32
N VAL A 94 20.56 -7.13 -13.36
CA VAL A 94 21.07 -7.47 -12.03
C VAL A 94 20.40 -8.74 -11.52
N ARG A 95 21.20 -9.59 -10.89
CA ARG A 95 20.73 -10.77 -10.17
C ARG A 95 20.82 -10.54 -8.68
N VAL A 96 19.79 -10.97 -7.97
CA VAL A 96 19.70 -10.94 -6.52
C VAL A 96 19.40 -12.36 -6.07
N THR A 97 20.28 -12.98 -5.27
CA THR A 97 20.08 -14.35 -4.85
C THR A 97 18.93 -14.45 -3.83
N ALA A 98 18.04 -15.42 -4.04
CA ALA A 98 16.99 -15.75 -3.09
C ALA A 98 17.56 -16.68 -2.00
N GLN A 99 18.10 -16.13 -0.91
CA GLN A 99 18.70 -16.93 0.18
C GLN A 99 17.63 -17.47 1.13
N ASP A 100 17.81 -18.72 1.58
CA ASP A 100 16.84 -19.43 2.45
C ASP A 100 17.38 -19.69 3.86
N ARG A 101 18.64 -19.42 4.10
CA ARG A 101 19.31 -19.84 5.34
C ARG A 101 19.83 -18.65 6.11
N GLU A 102 19.58 -18.64 7.38
CA GLU A 102 20.25 -17.72 8.29
C GLU A 102 21.76 -18.01 8.29
N GLN A 103 22.54 -16.94 8.33
CA GLN A 103 23.98 -17.00 8.57
C GLN A 103 24.31 -16.29 9.87
N VAL A 104 25.33 -16.79 10.56
CA VAL A 104 25.83 -16.09 11.74
C VAL A 104 26.90 -15.11 11.27
N VAL A 105 26.65 -13.83 11.50
CA VAL A 105 27.59 -12.76 11.17
C VAL A 105 28.30 -12.32 12.45
N ASN A 106 29.64 -12.28 12.39
CA ASN A 106 30.47 -11.96 13.53
C ASN A 106 31.34 -10.72 13.22
N TYR A 107 31.46 -9.85 14.23
CA TYR A 107 32.46 -8.80 14.31
C TYR A 107 32.96 -8.71 15.76
N PHE A 108 34.20 -9.14 16.01
CA PHE A 108 34.75 -9.32 17.37
C PHE A 108 33.76 -10.09 18.27
N ASP A 109 33.35 -9.48 19.38
CA ASP A 109 32.40 -10.07 20.33
C ASP A 109 30.94 -9.99 19.93
N ARG A 110 30.62 -9.27 18.85
CA ARG A 110 29.26 -9.12 18.32
C ARG A 110 28.95 -10.25 17.39
N ARG A 111 27.88 -10.97 17.71
CA ARG A 111 27.47 -12.12 16.93
C ARG A 111 25.95 -12.17 16.81
N PHE A 112 25.42 -12.12 15.59
CA PHE A 112 23.99 -12.18 15.31
C PHE A 112 23.68 -13.19 14.22
N ALA A 113 22.48 -13.80 14.31
CA ALA A 113 21.92 -14.61 13.23
C ALA A 113 21.19 -13.67 12.27
N GLU A 114 21.60 -13.66 11.01
CA GLU A 114 21.10 -12.74 9.98
C GLU A 114 20.48 -13.52 8.82
N ALA A 115 19.23 -13.19 8.53
CA ALA A 115 18.45 -13.77 7.43
C ALA A 115 18.34 -12.82 6.23
N HIS A 116 18.51 -11.52 6.44
CA HIS A 116 18.30 -10.47 5.44
C HIS A 116 19.58 -10.13 4.67
N TYR A 117 20.08 -11.09 3.89
CA TYR A 117 21.25 -10.88 3.03
C TYR A 117 21.04 -11.46 1.64
N CYS A 118 21.71 -10.90 0.65
CA CYS A 118 21.73 -11.43 -0.70
C CYS A 118 23.09 -11.21 -1.37
N TYR A 119 23.40 -12.04 -2.37
CA TYR A 119 24.48 -11.75 -3.31
C TYR A 119 23.91 -11.01 -4.51
N THR A 120 24.56 -9.91 -4.90
CA THR A 120 24.10 -9.09 -6.02
C THR A 120 25.27 -8.45 -6.76
N GLU A 121 25.00 -7.97 -7.97
CA GLU A 121 25.98 -7.37 -8.88
C GLU A 121 26.08 -5.85 -8.68
N PRO A 122 27.17 -5.20 -9.11
CA PRO A 122 27.34 -3.74 -9.03
C PRO A 122 26.21 -2.95 -9.69
N ALA A 123 25.59 -3.50 -10.75
CA ALA A 123 24.45 -2.93 -11.44
C ALA A 123 23.21 -2.72 -10.53
N PHE A 124 23.21 -3.31 -9.33
CA PHE A 124 22.16 -3.11 -8.32
C PHE A 124 21.92 -1.63 -8.02
N PHE A 125 23.00 -0.87 -7.80
CA PHE A 125 22.91 0.56 -7.49
C PHE A 125 22.57 1.44 -8.69
N GLU A 126 22.65 0.87 -9.91
CA GLU A 126 22.26 1.58 -11.12
C GLU A 126 20.79 1.31 -11.50
N ILE A 127 20.27 0.12 -11.17
CA ILE A 127 18.89 -0.28 -11.43
C ILE A 127 17.98 0.20 -10.31
N PHE A 128 18.41 0.05 -9.04
CA PHE A 128 17.67 0.43 -7.86
C PHE A 128 18.20 1.72 -7.24
N ASN A 129 17.31 2.60 -6.85
CA ASN A 129 17.65 3.92 -6.34
C ASN A 129 17.80 3.91 -4.80
N PHE A 130 18.78 3.16 -4.28
CA PHE A 130 19.13 3.19 -2.87
C PHE A 130 20.26 4.17 -2.61
N PRO A 131 20.09 5.20 -1.75
CA PRO A 131 21.13 6.19 -1.49
C PRO A 131 22.35 5.58 -0.78
N ILE A 132 23.55 5.78 -1.32
CA ILE A 132 24.79 5.45 -0.64
C ILE A 132 25.14 6.59 0.32
N ILE A 133 25.23 6.27 1.63
CA ILE A 133 25.52 7.22 2.71
C ILE A 133 27.02 7.33 2.96
N ARG A 134 27.73 6.19 2.95
CA ARG A 134 29.19 6.11 3.16
C ARG A 134 29.81 5.19 2.12
N GLY A 135 31.07 5.44 1.76
CA GLY A 135 31.79 4.69 0.76
C GLY A 135 31.74 5.35 -0.62
N ASP A 136 32.45 4.78 -1.59
CA ASP A 136 32.48 5.27 -2.97
C ASP A 136 31.14 4.97 -3.67
N LYS A 137 30.62 5.91 -4.44
CA LYS A 137 29.41 5.72 -5.24
C LYS A 137 29.61 4.76 -6.43
N THR A 138 30.84 4.57 -6.81
CA THR A 138 31.23 3.72 -7.94
C THR A 138 32.09 2.56 -7.45
N GLY A 139 31.94 1.39 -8.06
CA GLY A 139 32.79 0.23 -7.75
C GLY A 139 32.34 -0.62 -6.55
N GLN A 140 31.17 -0.35 -5.96
CA GLN A 140 30.61 -1.23 -4.94
C GLN A 140 30.34 -2.63 -5.51
N LEU A 141 30.65 -3.68 -4.73
CA LEU A 141 30.40 -5.08 -5.06
C LEU A 141 31.15 -5.61 -6.32
N VAL A 142 32.13 -4.89 -6.84
CA VAL A 142 32.92 -5.33 -8.00
C VAL A 142 33.90 -6.43 -7.59
N ARG A 143 34.63 -6.23 -6.47
CA ARG A 143 35.60 -7.21 -5.97
C ARG A 143 34.88 -8.33 -5.22
N PRO A 144 35.37 -9.59 -5.31
CA PRO A 144 34.86 -10.67 -4.48
C PRO A 144 35.10 -10.37 -2.99
N ASN A 145 34.31 -11.00 -2.14
CA ASN A 145 34.39 -10.85 -0.68
C ASN A 145 34.21 -9.40 -0.19
N THR A 146 33.36 -8.64 -0.84
CA THR A 146 32.94 -7.31 -0.39
C THR A 146 31.47 -7.31 -0.02
N VAL A 147 31.11 -6.43 0.92
CA VAL A 147 29.74 -6.26 1.40
C VAL A 147 29.40 -4.78 1.54
N VAL A 148 28.15 -4.46 1.22
CA VAL A 148 27.51 -3.17 1.50
C VAL A 148 26.43 -3.40 2.53
N LEU A 149 26.35 -2.53 3.55
CA LEU A 149 25.44 -2.63 4.69
C LEU A 149 24.34 -1.58 4.61
N THR A 150 23.19 -1.85 5.22
CA THR A 150 22.26 -0.77 5.59
C THR A 150 22.80 0.02 6.78
N GLU A 151 22.29 1.23 6.99
CA GLU A 151 22.66 2.10 8.11
C GLU A 151 22.35 1.42 9.45
N SER A 152 21.19 0.79 9.59
CA SER A 152 20.80 0.04 10.79
C SER A 152 21.73 -1.16 11.04
N ALA A 153 22.13 -1.89 10.00
CA ALA A 153 23.09 -2.98 10.14
C ALA A 153 24.47 -2.45 10.53
N ALA A 154 24.94 -1.37 9.90
CA ALA A 154 26.21 -0.75 10.25
C ALA A 154 26.25 -0.31 11.73
N ASN A 155 25.20 0.36 12.21
CA ASN A 155 25.08 0.78 13.60
C ASN A 155 25.04 -0.40 14.57
N ARG A 156 24.42 -1.53 14.22
CA ARG A 156 24.33 -2.76 15.03
C ARG A 156 25.70 -3.39 15.28
N TYR A 157 26.59 -3.38 14.28
CA TYR A 157 27.91 -4.02 14.37
C TYR A 157 29.02 -3.06 14.81
N PHE A 158 28.94 -1.78 14.43
CA PHE A 158 30.04 -0.83 14.57
C PHE A 158 29.74 0.35 15.49
N ASP A 159 28.49 0.52 15.98
CA ASP A 159 28.03 1.71 16.70
C ASP A 159 28.35 3.00 15.93
N GLU A 160 29.22 3.85 16.49
CA GLU A 160 29.66 5.12 15.89
C GLU A 160 30.97 4.97 15.08
N GLU A 161 31.60 3.78 15.09
CA GLU A 161 32.82 3.57 14.32
C GLU A 161 32.55 3.61 12.80
N ASP A 162 33.56 4.03 12.03
CA ASP A 162 33.48 3.94 10.58
C ASP A 162 33.56 2.48 10.14
N PRO A 163 32.52 1.93 9.48
CA PRO A 163 32.49 0.54 9.06
C PRO A 163 33.35 0.27 7.81
N ILE A 164 33.74 1.30 7.04
CA ILE A 164 34.47 1.12 5.78
C ILE A 164 35.84 0.49 6.01
N GLY A 165 36.15 -0.57 5.23
CA GLY A 165 37.38 -1.34 5.35
C GLY A 165 37.41 -2.36 6.49
N LYS A 166 36.39 -2.38 7.35
CA LYS A 166 36.26 -3.41 8.39
C LYS A 166 35.84 -4.75 7.76
N VAL A 167 36.12 -5.84 8.46
CA VAL A 167 35.82 -7.19 7.98
C VAL A 167 34.78 -7.85 8.83
N LEU A 168 33.69 -8.28 8.22
CA LEU A 168 32.65 -9.13 8.83
C LEU A 168 32.87 -10.58 8.42
N THR A 169 32.68 -11.48 9.37
CA THR A 169 32.78 -12.92 9.14
C THR A 169 31.39 -13.55 9.08
N PHE A 170 31.02 -14.06 7.92
CA PHE A 170 29.79 -14.81 7.69
C PHE A 170 30.07 -16.30 7.86
N SER A 171 29.31 -16.94 8.74
CA SER A 171 29.51 -18.33 9.12
C SER A 171 28.25 -19.15 8.89
N THR A 172 28.42 -20.30 8.24
CA THR A 172 27.44 -21.38 8.18
C THR A 172 27.99 -22.59 8.92
N PRO A 173 27.20 -23.65 9.21
CA PRO A 173 27.72 -24.86 9.84
C PRO A 173 28.89 -25.53 9.09
N SER A 174 29.00 -25.26 7.77
CA SER A 174 29.98 -25.93 6.89
C SER A 174 31.04 -24.99 6.30
N SER A 175 30.91 -23.68 6.47
CA SER A 175 31.82 -22.71 5.84
C SER A 175 31.87 -21.39 6.63
N GLN A 176 33.03 -20.75 6.55
CA GLN A 176 33.26 -19.40 7.08
C GLN A 176 33.88 -18.55 5.99
N GLN A 177 33.39 -17.33 5.82
CA GLN A 177 33.84 -16.42 4.77
C GLN A 177 33.91 -14.99 5.31
N ASN A 178 34.99 -14.30 4.98
CA ASN A 178 35.22 -12.92 5.40
C ASN A 178 34.83 -11.95 4.28
N PHE A 179 34.13 -10.86 4.66
CA PHE A 179 33.70 -9.81 3.74
C PHE A 179 34.19 -8.45 4.22
N GLU A 180 34.88 -7.70 3.37
CA GLU A 180 35.26 -6.31 3.60
C GLU A 180 34.08 -5.38 3.36
N VAL A 181 33.76 -4.52 4.31
CA VAL A 181 32.72 -3.49 4.17
C VAL A 181 33.23 -2.40 3.25
N THR A 182 32.55 -2.18 2.12
CA THR A 182 32.93 -1.17 1.12
C THR A 182 31.96 0.00 1.04
N GLY A 183 30.77 -0.14 1.61
CA GLY A 183 29.77 0.92 1.57
C GLY A 183 28.67 0.74 2.61
N VAL A 184 27.98 1.84 2.87
CA VAL A 184 26.75 1.88 3.67
C VAL A 184 25.69 2.60 2.87
N ILE A 185 24.52 1.99 2.76
CA ILE A 185 23.31 2.55 2.15
C ILE A 185 22.29 2.94 3.20
N ALA A 186 21.36 3.83 2.84
CA ALA A 186 20.19 4.08 3.66
C ALA A 186 19.40 2.77 3.86
N ASP A 187 18.70 2.66 4.98
CA ASP A 187 17.81 1.53 5.22
C ASP A 187 16.78 1.41 4.10
N MET A 188 16.51 0.18 3.69
CA MET A 188 15.54 -0.07 2.65
C MET A 188 14.15 0.33 3.14
N PRO A 189 13.41 1.15 2.38
CA PRO A 189 12.07 1.57 2.80
C PRO A 189 11.16 0.35 3.05
N VAL A 190 10.30 0.42 4.05
CA VAL A 190 9.34 -0.66 4.36
C VAL A 190 8.47 -1.03 3.15
N ARG A 191 8.24 -0.07 2.24
CA ARG A 191 7.49 -0.24 0.99
C ARG A 191 8.38 -0.64 -0.18
N SER A 192 9.43 -1.40 0.07
CA SER A 192 10.24 -2.05 -0.95
C SER A 192 10.00 -3.56 -0.92
N HIS A 193 9.92 -4.18 -2.09
CA HIS A 193 9.92 -5.65 -2.18
C HIS A 193 11.29 -6.23 -1.83
N LEU A 194 12.36 -5.44 -1.93
CA LEU A 194 13.71 -5.79 -1.49
C LEU A 194 13.89 -5.36 -0.03
N GLN A 195 14.21 -6.33 0.85
CA GLN A 195 14.43 -6.11 2.27
C GLN A 195 15.71 -6.85 2.68
N TYR A 196 16.86 -6.21 2.48
CA TYR A 196 18.17 -6.78 2.79
C TYR A 196 18.99 -5.83 3.64
N ASP A 197 19.61 -6.37 4.69
CA ASP A 197 20.55 -5.65 5.54
C ASP A 197 21.99 -5.72 5.00
N PHE A 198 22.29 -6.80 4.25
CA PHE A 198 23.63 -7.07 3.70
C PHE A 198 23.55 -7.40 2.22
N LEU A 199 24.24 -6.61 1.42
CA LEU A 199 24.44 -6.87 -0.01
C LEU A 199 25.88 -7.39 -0.23
N LEU A 200 26.00 -8.66 -0.52
CA LEU A 200 27.26 -9.35 -0.76
C LEU A 200 27.61 -9.34 -2.25
N SER A 201 28.88 -9.21 -2.58
CA SER A 201 29.32 -9.22 -3.96
C SER A 201 29.02 -10.55 -4.65
N TYR A 202 28.32 -10.50 -5.79
CA TYR A 202 28.01 -11.67 -6.62
C TYR A 202 29.27 -12.34 -7.17
N SER A 203 30.36 -11.59 -7.38
CA SER A 203 31.65 -12.11 -7.84
C SER A 203 32.34 -13.07 -6.84
N THR A 204 31.81 -13.13 -5.61
CA THR A 204 32.22 -14.12 -4.60
C THR A 204 31.72 -15.53 -4.93
N ILE A 205 30.63 -15.65 -5.67
CA ILE A 205 30.08 -16.94 -6.09
C ILE A 205 31.04 -17.56 -7.11
N PRO A 206 31.41 -18.85 -6.97
CA PRO A 206 32.27 -19.52 -7.95
C PRO A 206 31.73 -19.40 -9.37
N LYS A 207 32.62 -19.14 -10.34
CA LYS A 207 32.23 -18.91 -11.75
C LYS A 207 31.42 -20.06 -12.35
N GLU A 208 31.71 -21.29 -11.94
CA GLU A 208 31.00 -22.49 -12.37
C GLU A 208 29.49 -22.47 -11.97
N ARG A 209 29.16 -21.72 -10.93
CA ARG A 209 27.78 -21.55 -10.48
C ARG A 209 27.08 -20.33 -11.08
N GLN A 210 27.81 -19.36 -11.61
CA GLN A 210 27.23 -18.11 -12.10
C GLN A 210 26.44 -18.26 -13.40
N ASP A 211 26.69 -19.32 -14.18
CA ASP A 211 26.07 -19.55 -15.50
C ASP A 211 25.24 -20.85 -15.56
N ILE A 212 24.87 -21.40 -14.43
CA ILE A 212 24.06 -22.63 -14.35
C ILE A 212 22.62 -22.38 -14.81
N TRP A 213 22.09 -23.28 -15.65
CA TRP A 213 20.73 -23.22 -16.18
C TRP A 213 19.74 -24.17 -15.51
N TYR A 214 20.17 -25.07 -14.67
CA TYR A 214 19.32 -26.08 -13.99
C TYR A 214 19.02 -25.75 -12.51
N ILE A 215 19.61 -24.69 -11.96
CA ILE A 215 19.36 -24.24 -10.61
C ILE A 215 18.66 -22.88 -10.69
N HIS A 216 17.42 -22.81 -10.19
CA HIS A 216 16.67 -21.60 -9.97
C HIS A 216 16.96 -21.08 -8.56
N GLY A 217 17.27 -19.81 -8.41
CA GLY A 217 17.62 -19.26 -7.10
C GLY A 217 18.03 -17.79 -7.14
N VAL A 218 17.75 -17.12 -8.27
CA VAL A 218 17.99 -15.68 -8.37
C VAL A 218 16.74 -14.95 -8.87
N TYR A 219 16.45 -13.82 -8.24
CA TYR A 219 15.58 -12.81 -8.83
C TYR A 219 16.40 -12.04 -9.85
N THR A 220 15.94 -12.04 -11.08
CA THR A 220 16.59 -11.32 -12.17
C THR A 220 15.79 -10.08 -12.52
N TYR A 221 16.46 -8.94 -12.51
CA TYR A 221 15.88 -7.68 -12.95
C TYR A 221 16.61 -7.18 -14.18
N VAL A 222 15.84 -6.64 -15.12
CA VAL A 222 16.37 -6.08 -16.36
C VAL A 222 15.85 -4.66 -16.54
N ARG A 223 16.71 -3.78 -17.02
CA ARG A 223 16.32 -2.48 -17.55
C ARG A 223 16.33 -2.56 -19.05
N LEU A 224 15.18 -2.26 -19.67
CA LEU A 224 15.07 -2.24 -21.13
C LEU A 224 15.56 -0.91 -21.70
N MET A 225 16.07 -0.95 -22.91
CA MET A 225 16.40 0.24 -23.71
C MET A 225 15.12 1.04 -24.00
N SER A 226 15.25 2.34 -24.20
CA SER A 226 14.13 3.21 -24.56
C SER A 226 13.44 2.73 -25.84
N GLY A 227 12.12 2.64 -25.81
CA GLY A 227 11.29 2.21 -26.95
C GLY A 227 11.18 0.69 -27.14
N LYS A 228 11.76 -0.13 -26.24
CA LYS A 228 11.58 -1.58 -26.26
C LYS A 228 10.40 -2.01 -25.41
N CYS A 229 9.65 -3.00 -25.92
CA CYS A 229 8.50 -3.60 -25.23
C CYS A 229 8.92 -4.92 -24.57
N PRO A 230 8.35 -5.25 -23.39
CA PRO A 230 8.61 -6.53 -22.69
C PRO A 230 8.35 -7.74 -23.57
N GLU A 231 7.27 -7.70 -24.36
CA GLU A 231 6.82 -8.83 -25.20
C GLU A 231 7.87 -9.21 -26.26
N GLU A 232 8.60 -8.24 -26.80
CA GLU A 232 9.70 -8.50 -27.75
C GLU A 232 10.84 -9.31 -27.09
N ILE A 233 11.12 -9.04 -25.82
CA ILE A 233 12.17 -9.73 -25.04
C ILE A 233 11.70 -11.14 -24.67
N GLU A 234 10.43 -11.28 -24.28
CA GLU A 234 9.82 -12.57 -23.93
C GLU A 234 9.81 -13.52 -25.14
N GLU A 235 9.42 -13.01 -26.31
CA GLU A 235 9.43 -13.79 -27.56
C GLU A 235 10.87 -14.16 -27.98
N ALA A 236 11.81 -13.21 -27.89
CA ALA A 236 13.22 -13.47 -28.20
C ALA A 236 13.83 -14.53 -27.26
N PHE A 237 13.43 -14.55 -25.99
CA PHE A 237 13.89 -15.55 -25.03
C PHE A 237 13.53 -16.99 -25.43
N LEU A 238 12.35 -17.21 -26.01
CA LEU A 238 11.96 -18.55 -26.49
C LEU A 238 13.00 -19.15 -27.46
N ASN A 239 13.56 -18.31 -28.34
CA ASN A 239 14.55 -18.74 -29.33
C ASN A 239 15.87 -19.13 -28.68
N ILE A 240 16.28 -18.46 -27.59
CA ILE A 240 17.56 -18.77 -26.94
C ILE A 240 17.42 -19.87 -25.89
N SER A 241 16.25 -20.04 -25.28
CA SER A 241 16.03 -21.01 -24.21
C SER A 241 16.35 -22.44 -24.67
N ASP A 242 16.04 -22.79 -25.91
CA ASP A 242 16.27 -24.12 -26.48
C ASP A 242 17.75 -24.52 -26.55
N LYS A 243 18.65 -23.56 -26.65
CA LYS A 243 20.11 -23.81 -26.63
C LYS A 243 20.63 -24.27 -25.28
N TYR A 244 19.97 -23.88 -24.21
CA TYR A 244 20.45 -24.03 -22.83
C TYR A 244 19.62 -25.04 -22.01
N LYS A 245 18.53 -25.59 -22.58
CA LYS A 245 17.72 -26.61 -21.92
C LYS A 245 18.52 -27.86 -21.62
N THR A 246 18.38 -28.36 -20.40
CA THR A 246 18.86 -29.70 -20.03
C THR A 246 17.96 -30.77 -20.68
N ASP A 247 18.46 -32.01 -20.77
CA ASP A 247 17.67 -33.12 -21.31
C ASP A 247 16.32 -33.32 -20.61
N ALA A 248 16.28 -33.07 -19.29
CA ALA A 248 15.07 -33.13 -18.50
C ALA A 248 13.99 -32.09 -18.91
N LEU A 249 14.37 -31.00 -19.53
CA LEU A 249 13.49 -29.89 -19.92
C LEU A 249 13.25 -29.82 -21.44
N ARG A 250 13.83 -30.74 -22.24
CA ARG A 250 13.69 -30.72 -23.72
C ARG A 250 12.24 -30.80 -24.20
N HIS A 251 11.37 -31.50 -23.46
CA HIS A 251 9.96 -31.67 -23.79
C HIS A 251 9.09 -30.47 -23.34
N LYS A 252 9.64 -29.57 -22.51
CA LYS A 252 8.93 -28.39 -22.02
C LYS A 252 9.32 -27.13 -22.81
N THR A 253 8.38 -26.23 -23.00
CA THR A 253 8.65 -24.87 -23.48
C THR A 253 9.02 -24.02 -22.29
N TRP A 254 10.22 -23.44 -22.30
CA TRP A 254 10.69 -22.55 -21.25
C TRP A 254 10.56 -21.11 -21.74
N ALA A 255 9.62 -20.40 -21.16
CA ALA A 255 9.33 -19.00 -21.40
C ALA A 255 9.71 -18.14 -20.19
N VAL A 256 9.80 -16.85 -20.38
CA VAL A 256 9.89 -15.86 -19.31
C VAL A 256 8.74 -14.87 -19.42
N GLU A 257 8.41 -14.25 -18.30
CA GLU A 257 7.48 -13.13 -18.20
C GLU A 257 8.20 -11.95 -17.55
N LEU A 258 8.05 -10.77 -18.13
CA LEU A 258 8.63 -9.53 -17.61
C LEU A 258 7.59 -8.75 -16.83
N ILE A 259 7.67 -8.80 -15.51
CA ILE A 259 6.74 -8.08 -14.60
C ILE A 259 7.31 -6.70 -14.29
N PRO A 260 6.57 -5.61 -14.56
CA PRO A 260 6.99 -4.27 -14.18
C PRO A 260 7.29 -4.19 -12.68
N LEU A 261 8.39 -3.52 -12.30
CA LEU A 261 8.85 -3.44 -10.92
C LEU A 261 7.73 -2.99 -9.95
N LYS A 262 6.94 -1.99 -10.34
CA LYS A 262 5.81 -1.45 -9.57
C LYS A 262 4.66 -2.44 -9.33
N ASP A 263 4.53 -3.47 -10.17
CA ASP A 263 3.42 -4.43 -10.12
C ASP A 263 3.80 -5.70 -9.33
N ILE A 264 5.10 -5.91 -9.03
CA ILE A 264 5.61 -7.09 -8.34
C ILE A 264 4.85 -7.36 -7.05
N HIS A 265 4.70 -6.36 -6.20
CA HIS A 265 4.06 -6.51 -4.89
C HIS A 265 2.60 -7.01 -4.97
N LEU A 266 1.85 -6.60 -5.99
CA LEU A 266 0.41 -6.91 -6.14
C LEU A 266 0.13 -8.08 -7.09
N THR A 267 1.17 -8.74 -7.64
CA THR A 267 0.99 -9.97 -8.41
C THR A 267 0.77 -11.17 -7.47
N PRO A 268 0.03 -12.19 -7.89
CA PRO A 268 -0.15 -13.41 -7.10
C PRO A 268 1.20 -14.03 -6.75
N GLN A 269 1.29 -14.61 -5.54
CA GLN A 269 2.49 -15.31 -5.09
C GLN A 269 2.82 -16.49 -6.02
N LYS A 270 4.10 -16.61 -6.37
CA LYS A 270 4.64 -17.66 -7.24
C LYS A 270 5.58 -18.57 -6.45
N ALA A 271 5.93 -19.71 -7.01
CA ALA A 271 6.90 -20.59 -6.38
C ALA A 271 8.27 -19.88 -6.23
N TYR A 272 8.96 -20.18 -5.15
CA TYR A 272 10.25 -19.58 -4.76
C TYR A 272 10.22 -18.06 -4.49
N GLU A 273 9.05 -17.49 -4.28
CA GLU A 273 8.89 -16.09 -3.92
C GLU A 273 8.82 -15.95 -2.40
N LYS A 274 9.73 -15.16 -1.82
CA LYS A 274 9.87 -14.95 -0.38
C LYS A 274 9.34 -13.61 0.07
N GLU A 275 9.14 -12.72 -0.87
CA GLU A 275 8.67 -11.36 -0.60
C GLU A 275 7.24 -11.37 -0.08
N VAL A 276 6.96 -10.48 0.85
CA VAL A 276 5.58 -10.27 1.32
C VAL A 276 4.74 -9.70 0.18
N LYS A 277 3.68 -10.39 -0.16
CA LYS A 277 2.77 -10.01 -1.25
C LYS A 277 1.52 -9.33 -0.74
N GLY A 278 1.15 -8.26 -1.44
CA GLY A 278 -0.18 -7.69 -1.39
C GLY A 278 -1.16 -8.44 -2.31
N SER A 279 -2.42 -8.14 -2.16
CA SER A 279 -3.46 -8.66 -3.04
C SER A 279 -4.20 -7.52 -3.73
N ARG A 280 -4.09 -7.44 -5.05
CA ARG A 280 -4.80 -6.42 -5.85
C ARG A 280 -6.31 -6.45 -5.61
N THR A 281 -6.88 -7.65 -5.46
CA THR A 281 -8.29 -7.82 -5.14
C THR A 281 -8.63 -7.30 -3.75
N ALA A 282 -7.79 -7.58 -2.74
CA ALA A 282 -7.98 -7.07 -1.39
C ALA A 282 -7.89 -5.54 -1.34
N VAL A 283 -6.91 -4.95 -2.03
CA VAL A 283 -6.75 -3.49 -2.15
C VAL A 283 -7.99 -2.85 -2.78
N LEU A 284 -8.54 -3.44 -3.87
CA LEU A 284 -9.76 -2.94 -4.51
C LEU A 284 -10.97 -3.06 -3.58
N ILE A 285 -11.14 -4.18 -2.89
CA ILE A 285 -12.23 -4.37 -1.91
C ILE A 285 -12.13 -3.33 -0.80
N LEU A 286 -10.94 -3.11 -0.23
CA LEU A 286 -10.71 -2.11 0.81
C LEU A 286 -11.01 -0.69 0.32
N LEU A 287 -10.62 -0.36 -0.91
CA LEU A 287 -10.95 0.93 -1.50
C LEU A 287 -12.47 1.13 -1.62
N VAL A 288 -13.20 0.12 -2.12
CA VAL A 288 -14.66 0.16 -2.20
C VAL A 288 -15.29 0.28 -0.80
N MET A 289 -14.76 -0.45 0.19
CA MET A 289 -15.21 -0.36 1.57
C MET A 289 -15.00 1.03 2.17
N SER A 290 -13.85 1.67 1.93
CA SER A 290 -13.57 3.02 2.43
C SER A 290 -14.55 4.05 1.87
N VAL A 291 -14.84 3.97 0.58
CA VAL A 291 -15.85 4.83 -0.08
C VAL A 291 -17.26 4.56 0.49
N ALA A 292 -17.62 3.29 0.67
CA ALA A 292 -18.91 2.91 1.25
C ALA A 292 -19.06 3.46 2.67
N LEU A 293 -18.03 3.38 3.52
CA LEU A 293 -18.03 3.94 4.88
C LEU A 293 -18.25 5.46 4.87
N LEU A 294 -17.58 6.20 3.98
CA LEU A 294 -17.79 7.64 3.83
C LEU A 294 -19.23 7.94 3.42
N LEU A 295 -19.77 7.21 2.45
CA LEU A 295 -21.16 7.39 1.99
C LEU A 295 -22.16 7.10 3.10
N ILE A 296 -21.96 6.04 3.91
CA ILE A 296 -22.79 5.72 5.07
C ILE A 296 -22.72 6.85 6.10
N GLY A 297 -21.51 7.32 6.44
CA GLY A 297 -21.30 8.43 7.37
C GLY A 297 -22.01 9.71 6.91
N TRP A 298 -21.84 10.08 5.64
CA TRP A 298 -22.50 11.26 5.07
C TRP A 298 -24.03 11.08 4.96
N ALA A 299 -24.52 9.89 4.61
CA ALA A 299 -25.96 9.61 4.58
C ALA A 299 -26.60 9.74 5.97
N ASN A 300 -25.91 9.24 7.01
CA ASN A 300 -26.36 9.41 8.40
C ASN A 300 -26.35 10.89 8.81
N ALA A 301 -25.26 11.61 8.53
CA ALA A 301 -25.17 13.04 8.80
C ALA A 301 -26.25 13.84 8.07
N LEU A 302 -26.52 13.48 6.79
CA LEU A 302 -27.58 14.08 5.99
C LEU A 302 -28.96 13.84 6.62
N ASN A 303 -29.29 12.62 7.04
CA ASN A 303 -30.55 12.28 7.67
C ASN A 303 -30.80 13.11 8.95
N LEU A 304 -29.76 13.27 9.77
CA LEU A 304 -29.84 14.09 11.00
C LEU A 304 -29.94 15.59 10.66
N THR A 305 -29.26 16.05 9.63
CA THR A 305 -29.31 17.44 9.16
C THR A 305 -30.69 17.77 8.61
N VAL A 306 -31.30 16.90 7.79
CA VAL A 306 -32.67 17.09 7.29
C VAL A 306 -33.66 17.18 8.46
N ALA A 307 -33.55 16.31 9.47
CA ALA A 307 -34.42 16.35 10.62
C ALA A 307 -34.34 17.71 11.36
N ARG A 308 -33.13 18.23 11.58
CA ARG A 308 -32.87 19.54 12.19
C ARG A 308 -33.46 20.69 11.37
N PHE A 309 -33.29 20.67 10.06
CA PHE A 309 -33.81 21.71 9.18
C PHE A 309 -35.34 21.73 9.19
N LEU A 310 -35.99 20.56 9.23
CA LEU A 310 -37.45 20.48 9.34
C LEU A 310 -37.97 21.06 10.66
N GLU A 311 -37.30 20.81 11.79
CA GLU A 311 -37.62 21.41 13.09
C GLU A 311 -37.49 22.94 13.09
N ARG A 312 -36.44 23.47 12.39
CA ARG A 312 -36.20 24.91 12.24
C ARG A 312 -36.98 25.53 11.09
N GLY A 313 -37.90 24.80 10.49
CA GLY A 313 -38.67 25.27 9.34
C GLY A 313 -39.34 26.63 9.56
N ARG A 314 -39.93 26.88 10.73
CA ARG A 314 -40.56 28.17 11.06
C ARG A 314 -39.57 29.34 11.00
N GLU A 315 -38.33 29.16 11.47
CA GLU A 315 -37.27 30.17 11.38
C GLU A 315 -36.99 30.51 9.93
N PHE A 316 -36.80 29.47 9.08
CA PHE A 316 -36.56 29.67 7.63
C PHE A 316 -37.77 30.29 6.90
N GLY A 317 -39.00 29.94 7.33
CA GLY A 317 -40.21 30.53 6.80
C GLY A 317 -40.30 32.04 7.07
N LEU A 318 -40.00 32.44 8.30
CA LEU A 318 -39.94 33.86 8.71
C LEU A 318 -38.86 34.62 7.93
N ARG A 319 -37.64 34.06 7.79
CA ARG A 319 -36.57 34.70 7.05
C ARG A 319 -36.93 34.91 5.58
N LYS A 320 -37.62 33.95 4.94
CA LYS A 320 -38.17 34.12 3.58
C LYS A 320 -39.21 35.23 3.49
N ALA A 321 -40.09 35.29 4.47
CA ALA A 321 -41.12 36.36 4.55
C ALA A 321 -40.50 37.74 4.71
N PHE A 322 -39.31 37.85 5.39
CA PHE A 322 -38.53 39.06 5.51
C PHE A 322 -37.53 39.28 4.33
N GLY A 323 -37.67 38.54 3.22
CA GLY A 323 -36.92 38.81 1.99
C GLY A 323 -35.57 38.11 1.85
N ALA A 324 -35.27 37.06 2.66
CA ALA A 324 -34.03 36.30 2.50
C ALA A 324 -33.97 35.61 1.12
N SER A 325 -32.89 35.82 0.37
CA SER A 325 -32.70 35.22 -0.93
C SER A 325 -32.41 33.72 -0.85
N ARG A 326 -32.76 32.97 -1.91
CA ARG A 326 -32.49 31.53 -2.04
C ARG A 326 -31.00 31.23 -1.82
N ARG A 327 -30.12 32.04 -2.39
CA ARG A 327 -28.66 31.89 -2.26
C ARG A 327 -28.18 32.00 -0.80
N GLN A 328 -28.75 32.93 -0.04
CA GLN A 328 -28.41 33.10 1.38
C GLN A 328 -28.73 31.86 2.22
N ILE A 329 -29.90 31.23 1.99
CA ILE A 329 -30.31 30.01 2.70
C ILE A 329 -29.37 28.84 2.35
N ILE A 330 -29.02 28.66 1.06
CA ILE A 330 -28.11 27.60 0.63
C ILE A 330 -26.71 27.80 1.20
N ILE A 331 -26.16 29.01 1.11
CA ILE A 331 -24.82 29.32 1.66
C ILE A 331 -24.80 29.07 3.18
N GLN A 332 -25.84 29.48 3.90
CA GLN A 332 -25.91 29.24 5.34
C GLN A 332 -25.90 27.75 5.65
N GLY A 333 -26.68 26.92 4.94
CA GLY A 333 -26.69 25.48 5.16
C GLY A 333 -25.38 24.79 4.80
N LEU A 334 -24.71 25.25 3.72
CA LEU A 334 -23.36 24.79 3.38
C LEU A 334 -22.34 25.16 4.46
N LEU A 335 -22.38 26.37 5.02
CA LEU A 335 -21.49 26.80 6.09
C LEU A 335 -21.73 26.01 7.38
N GLU A 336 -23.01 25.75 7.76
CA GLU A 336 -23.35 24.93 8.92
C GLU A 336 -22.83 23.48 8.74
N SER A 337 -23.02 22.88 7.56
CA SER A 337 -22.55 21.53 7.27
C SER A 337 -21.02 21.48 7.12
N GLY A 338 -20.40 22.49 6.50
CA GLY A 338 -18.96 22.60 6.37
C GLY A 338 -18.24 22.66 7.72
N PHE A 339 -18.80 23.46 8.65
CA PHE A 339 -18.28 23.52 10.01
C PHE A 339 -18.35 22.16 10.73
N MET A 340 -19.47 21.44 10.58
CA MET A 340 -19.64 20.12 11.18
C MET A 340 -18.71 19.08 10.57
N ASN A 341 -18.56 19.07 9.23
CA ASN A 341 -17.63 18.16 8.55
C ASN A 341 -16.18 18.46 8.93
N LEU A 342 -15.79 19.74 8.97
CA LEU A 342 -14.46 20.13 9.38
C LEU A 342 -14.15 19.68 10.80
N LEU A 343 -15.07 19.92 11.75
CA LEU A 343 -14.89 19.52 13.13
C LEU A 343 -14.82 17.99 13.27
N ALA A 344 -15.69 17.25 12.55
CA ALA A 344 -15.66 15.80 12.52
C ALA A 344 -14.34 15.28 11.93
N THR A 345 -13.81 15.92 10.89
CA THR A 345 -12.53 15.54 10.27
C THR A 345 -11.35 15.83 11.20
N LEU A 346 -11.35 16.94 11.92
CA LEU A 346 -10.29 17.23 12.91
C LEU A 346 -10.27 16.18 14.02
N ILE A 347 -11.44 15.77 14.52
CA ILE A 347 -11.57 14.68 15.51
C ILE A 347 -11.13 13.35 14.88
N ALA A 348 -11.48 13.10 13.61
CA ALA A 348 -11.07 11.90 12.88
C ALA A 348 -9.55 11.80 12.74
N LEU A 349 -8.85 12.91 12.49
CA LEU A 349 -7.38 12.94 12.46
C LEU A 349 -6.79 12.60 13.84
N GLY A 350 -7.39 13.07 14.93
CA GLY A 350 -7.00 12.68 16.28
C GLY A 350 -7.20 11.17 16.54
N TRP A 351 -8.33 10.60 16.07
CA TRP A 351 -8.55 9.15 16.12
C TRP A 351 -7.54 8.38 15.27
N LEU A 352 -7.19 8.90 14.10
CA LEU A 352 -6.21 8.31 13.21
C LEU A 352 -4.85 8.19 13.90
N GLU A 353 -4.36 9.27 14.51
CA GLU A 353 -3.09 9.29 15.23
C GLU A 353 -3.07 8.31 16.41
N LEU A 354 -4.17 8.21 17.15
CA LEU A 354 -4.31 7.29 18.27
C LEU A 354 -4.35 5.81 17.82
N LEU A 355 -4.99 5.51 16.69
CA LEU A 355 -5.19 4.14 16.20
C LEU A 355 -4.03 3.61 15.37
N LEU A 356 -3.24 4.48 14.71
CA LEU A 356 -2.10 4.08 13.89
C LEU A 356 -1.12 3.14 14.61
N PRO A 357 -0.64 3.42 15.84
CA PRO A 357 0.28 2.51 16.54
C PRO A 357 -0.33 1.14 16.82
N LEU A 358 -1.65 1.08 17.07
CA LEU A 358 -2.37 -0.17 17.30
C LEU A 358 -2.41 -0.99 16.01
N VAL A 359 -2.72 -0.35 14.89
CA VAL A 359 -2.77 -1.00 13.56
C VAL A 359 -1.38 -1.50 13.16
N TYR A 360 -0.31 -0.75 13.41
CA TYR A 360 1.07 -1.19 13.17
C TYR A 360 1.43 -2.46 13.94
N ARG A 361 1.03 -2.54 15.21
CA ARG A 361 1.25 -3.76 16.01
C ARG A 361 0.52 -4.97 15.47
N TRP A 362 -0.70 -4.79 14.93
CA TRP A 362 -1.52 -5.87 14.40
C TRP A 362 -1.13 -6.29 13.00
N ALA A 363 -0.76 -5.35 12.15
CA ALA A 363 -0.37 -5.60 10.77
C ALA A 363 1.08 -6.07 10.62
N GLY A 364 1.90 -5.95 11.67
CA GLY A 364 3.32 -6.29 11.62
C GLY A 364 4.15 -5.40 10.70
N GLN A 365 3.57 -4.35 10.16
CA GLN A 365 4.20 -3.42 9.22
C GLN A 365 3.90 -1.97 9.62
N SER A 366 4.89 -1.11 9.52
CA SER A 366 4.69 0.33 9.62
C SER A 366 4.27 0.86 8.25
N PHE A 367 3.05 1.43 8.14
CA PHE A 367 2.58 2.04 6.88
C PHE A 367 3.28 3.35 6.55
N GLY A 368 4.53 3.55 6.87
CA GLY A 368 5.29 4.75 6.62
C GLY A 368 4.57 6.03 7.07
N THR A 369 4.97 6.61 8.19
CA THR A 369 4.49 7.92 8.66
C THR A 369 4.70 9.02 7.61
N ASP A 370 5.58 8.76 6.64
CA ASP A 370 5.89 9.64 5.50
C ASP A 370 4.66 9.98 4.66
N ILE A 371 3.64 9.10 4.58
CA ILE A 371 2.40 9.36 3.82
C ILE A 371 1.65 10.55 4.43
N LEU A 372 1.67 10.71 5.76
CA LEU A 372 1.03 11.84 6.44
C LEU A 372 1.69 13.17 6.10
N MET A 373 2.96 13.16 5.70
CA MET A 373 3.70 14.36 5.29
C MET A 373 3.47 14.70 3.81
N LEU A 374 2.90 13.79 3.01
CA LEU A 374 2.67 14.03 1.59
C LEU A 374 1.53 15.03 1.36
N PRO A 375 1.69 16.04 0.49
CA PRO A 375 0.62 16.97 0.13
C PRO A 375 -0.63 16.29 -0.40
N ALA A 376 -0.48 15.14 -1.06
CA ALA A 376 -1.58 14.37 -1.61
C ALA A 376 -2.51 13.80 -0.53
N PHE A 377 -2.01 13.40 0.65
CA PHE A 377 -2.84 13.00 1.78
C PHE A 377 -3.77 14.16 2.22
N TRP A 378 -3.22 15.35 2.37
CA TRP A 378 -4.01 16.53 2.74
C TRP A 378 -5.00 16.94 1.65
N GLY A 379 -4.66 16.67 0.39
CA GLY A 379 -5.60 16.79 -0.73
C GLY A 379 -6.82 15.87 -0.59
N ILE A 380 -6.62 14.61 -0.17
CA ILE A 380 -7.70 13.66 0.13
C ILE A 380 -8.54 14.16 1.31
N VAL A 381 -7.91 14.58 2.40
CA VAL A 381 -8.61 15.12 3.58
C VAL A 381 -9.46 16.34 3.20
N ALA A 382 -8.91 17.27 2.44
CA ALA A 382 -9.65 18.42 1.94
C ALA A 382 -10.81 18.00 1.03
N GLY A 383 -10.60 17.02 0.16
CA GLY A 383 -11.64 16.43 -0.68
C GLY A 383 -12.80 15.85 0.14
N VAL A 384 -12.50 15.08 1.20
CA VAL A 384 -13.51 14.52 2.12
C VAL A 384 -14.34 15.64 2.76
N VAL A 385 -13.71 16.73 3.22
CA VAL A 385 -14.42 17.87 3.82
C VAL A 385 -15.30 18.57 2.78
N VAL A 386 -14.77 18.85 1.60
CA VAL A 386 -15.51 19.57 0.54
C VAL A 386 -16.70 18.74 0.06
N ILE A 387 -16.45 17.48 -0.35
CA ILE A 387 -17.50 16.59 -0.85
C ILE A 387 -18.57 16.35 0.24
N GLY A 388 -18.14 16.05 1.48
CA GLY A 388 -19.04 15.86 2.60
C GLY A 388 -19.89 17.10 2.90
N THR A 389 -19.32 18.30 2.80
CA THR A 389 -20.04 19.57 2.94
C THR A 389 -21.13 19.71 1.90
N PHE A 390 -20.83 19.40 0.66
CA PHE A 390 -21.81 19.44 -0.43
C PHE A 390 -22.92 18.37 -0.23
N VAL A 391 -22.55 17.13 0.02
CA VAL A 391 -23.51 16.03 0.19
C VAL A 391 -24.45 16.29 1.36
N VAL A 392 -23.91 16.69 2.52
CA VAL A 392 -24.70 16.87 3.76
C VAL A 392 -25.42 18.21 3.79
N GLY A 393 -24.87 19.27 3.18
CA GLY A 393 -25.38 20.63 3.29
C GLY A 393 -26.30 21.08 2.13
N PHE A 394 -25.99 20.67 0.91
CA PHE A 394 -26.70 21.18 -0.26
C PHE A 394 -28.16 20.70 -0.31
N TYR A 395 -28.38 19.39 -0.16
CA TYR A 395 -29.75 18.83 -0.29
C TYR A 395 -30.73 19.36 0.75
N PRO A 396 -30.43 19.40 2.07
CA PRO A 396 -31.36 19.96 3.06
C PRO A 396 -31.64 21.45 2.82
N SER A 397 -30.64 22.21 2.41
CA SER A 397 -30.76 23.64 2.14
C SER A 397 -31.62 23.89 0.91
N TRP A 398 -31.44 23.14 -0.15
CA TRP A 398 -32.26 23.20 -1.36
C TRP A 398 -33.72 22.80 -1.06
N LEU A 399 -33.93 21.79 -0.24
CA LEU A 399 -35.26 21.38 0.19
C LEU A 399 -35.98 22.53 0.92
N MET A 400 -35.30 23.23 1.83
CA MET A 400 -35.87 24.40 2.52
C MET A 400 -36.20 25.56 1.58
N VAL A 401 -35.43 25.73 0.52
CA VAL A 401 -35.68 26.76 -0.49
C VAL A 401 -36.95 26.47 -1.32
N THR A 402 -37.23 25.21 -1.62
CA THR A 402 -38.38 24.82 -2.48
C THR A 402 -39.72 24.83 -1.75
N ILE A 403 -39.76 24.69 -0.43
CA ILE A 403 -41.00 24.68 0.35
C ILE A 403 -41.57 26.09 0.49
N ARG A 404 -42.90 26.23 0.30
CA ARG A 404 -43.60 27.53 0.42
C ARG A 404 -43.71 27.96 1.89
N PRO A 405 -43.50 29.27 2.21
CA PRO A 405 -43.60 29.76 3.61
C PRO A 405 -44.96 29.43 4.25
N SER A 406 -46.05 29.48 3.49
CA SER A 406 -47.40 29.16 3.95
C SER A 406 -47.60 27.71 4.40
N GLU A 407 -46.88 26.76 3.79
CA GLU A 407 -46.91 25.33 4.15
C GLU A 407 -46.12 25.11 5.46
N ILE A 408 -45.02 25.85 5.62
CA ILE A 408 -44.17 25.85 6.79
C ILE A 408 -44.94 26.35 8.02
N MET A 409 -45.66 27.45 7.86
CA MET A 409 -46.46 28.07 8.96
C MET A 409 -47.64 27.21 9.39
N ARG A 410 -48.21 26.42 8.48
CA ARG A 410 -49.36 25.52 8.77
C ARG A 410 -48.92 24.16 9.39
N GLY A 411 -47.66 23.94 9.66
CA GLY A 411 -47.16 22.70 10.29
C GLY A 411 -47.18 21.44 9.37
N LYS A 412 -47.50 21.59 8.09
CA LYS A 412 -47.61 20.46 7.14
C LYS A 412 -46.27 19.87 6.67
N LEU A 413 -45.13 20.38 7.15
CA LEU A 413 -43.79 19.94 6.80
C LEU A 413 -43.47 18.48 7.13
N LEU A 414 -44.08 17.97 8.22
CA LEU A 414 -43.82 16.58 8.68
C LEU A 414 -44.53 15.50 7.83
N HIS A 415 -45.43 15.89 6.92
CA HIS A 415 -46.25 14.98 6.12
C HIS A 415 -45.92 14.96 4.62
N GLY A 416 -44.84 15.60 4.19
CA GLY A 416 -44.41 15.61 2.79
C GLY A 416 -43.94 14.21 2.32
N LYS A 417 -44.81 13.52 1.51
CA LYS A 417 -44.56 12.16 1.01
C LYS A 417 -43.19 11.97 0.33
N ARG A 418 -42.65 13.03 -0.31
CA ARG A 418 -41.41 12.96 -1.11
C ARG A 418 -40.13 12.95 -0.26
N GLY A 419 -40.05 13.79 0.78
CA GLY A 419 -38.87 13.83 1.70
C GLY A 419 -38.75 12.57 2.55
N ASN A 420 -39.92 12.03 2.97
CA ASN A 420 -39.97 10.81 3.78
C ASN A 420 -39.58 9.55 3.00
N ARG A 421 -39.83 9.52 1.68
CA ARG A 421 -39.45 8.40 0.81
C ARG A 421 -37.94 8.33 0.61
N ILE A 422 -37.28 9.47 0.34
CA ILE A 422 -35.81 9.53 0.16
C ILE A 422 -35.11 9.11 1.46
N ARG A 423 -35.56 9.62 2.60
CA ARG A 423 -35.02 9.24 3.92
C ARG A 423 -35.17 7.74 4.20
N LYS A 424 -36.33 7.13 3.88
CA LYS A 424 -36.52 5.67 4.03
C LYS A 424 -35.58 4.88 3.14
N VAL A 425 -35.41 5.27 1.88
CA VAL A 425 -34.47 4.62 0.94
C VAL A 425 -33.03 4.71 1.46
N LEU A 426 -32.60 5.90 1.90
CA LEU A 426 -31.26 6.08 2.46
C LEU A 426 -31.02 5.19 3.68
N ILE A 427 -32.00 5.08 4.59
CA ILE A 427 -31.90 4.22 5.77
C ILE A 427 -31.79 2.74 5.35
N VAL A 428 -32.62 2.28 4.41
CA VAL A 428 -32.59 0.88 3.93
C VAL A 428 -31.24 0.57 3.29
N VAL A 429 -30.73 1.45 2.41
CA VAL A 429 -29.43 1.27 1.77
C VAL A 429 -28.30 1.26 2.79
N GLN A 430 -28.35 2.14 3.81
CA GLN A 430 -27.37 2.18 4.88
C GLN A 430 -27.37 0.89 5.72
N PHE A 431 -28.53 0.37 6.11
CA PHE A 431 -28.62 -0.89 6.84
C PHE A 431 -28.11 -2.07 6.01
N LEU A 432 -28.49 -2.12 4.71
CA LEU A 432 -28.01 -3.15 3.81
C LEU A 432 -26.48 -3.13 3.68
N ALA A 433 -25.90 -1.95 3.43
CA ALA A 433 -24.46 -1.79 3.34
C ALA A 433 -23.76 -2.17 4.67
N SER A 434 -24.28 -1.74 5.82
CA SER A 434 -23.74 -2.12 7.12
C SER A 434 -23.81 -3.63 7.37
N PHE A 435 -24.89 -4.28 6.97
CA PHE A 435 -25.03 -5.74 7.05
C PHE A 435 -23.99 -6.46 6.20
N VAL A 436 -23.79 -6.03 4.95
CA VAL A 436 -22.77 -6.60 4.06
C VAL A 436 -21.37 -6.42 4.65
N LEU A 437 -21.05 -5.25 5.20
CA LEU A 437 -19.75 -4.97 5.82
C LEU A 437 -19.50 -5.87 7.04
N ILE A 438 -20.49 -6.01 7.93
CA ILE A 438 -20.37 -6.85 9.13
C ILE A 438 -20.20 -8.32 8.74
N THR A 439 -21.02 -8.82 7.82
CA THR A 439 -20.95 -10.21 7.35
C THR A 439 -19.62 -10.47 6.66
N GLY A 440 -19.16 -9.57 5.79
CA GLY A 440 -17.86 -9.66 5.12
C GLY A 440 -16.70 -9.69 6.12
N THR A 441 -16.69 -8.79 7.10
CA THR A 441 -15.68 -8.76 8.16
C THR A 441 -15.65 -10.07 8.96
N PHE A 442 -16.82 -10.58 9.36
CA PHE A 442 -16.91 -11.83 10.10
C PHE A 442 -16.39 -13.03 9.28
N THR A 443 -16.69 -13.05 7.98
CA THR A 443 -16.19 -14.10 7.05
C THR A 443 -14.67 -14.05 6.94
N VAL A 444 -14.09 -12.85 6.77
CA VAL A 444 -12.62 -12.68 6.69
C VAL A 444 -11.94 -13.10 7.99
N ILE A 445 -12.47 -12.69 9.15
CA ILE A 445 -11.92 -13.11 10.45
C ILE A 445 -11.94 -14.64 10.58
N ARG A 446 -13.02 -15.31 10.20
CA ARG A 446 -13.09 -16.77 10.22
C ARG A 446 -12.09 -17.42 9.28
N GLN A 447 -11.91 -16.88 8.08
CA GLN A 447 -10.92 -17.39 7.13
C GLN A 447 -9.49 -17.26 7.67
N VAL A 448 -9.13 -16.10 8.27
CA VAL A 448 -7.82 -15.89 8.89
C VAL A 448 -7.58 -16.87 10.04
N CYS A 449 -8.55 -17.04 10.94
CA CYS A 449 -8.46 -17.99 12.05
C CYS A 449 -8.29 -19.44 11.54
N TYR A 450 -9.00 -19.80 10.48
CA TYR A 450 -8.89 -21.14 9.86
C TYR A 450 -7.49 -21.36 9.28
N MET A 451 -6.96 -20.42 8.49
CA MET A 451 -5.61 -20.51 7.92
C MET A 451 -4.52 -20.58 9.00
N GLN A 452 -4.67 -19.83 10.09
CA GLN A 452 -3.72 -19.91 11.22
C GLN A 452 -3.77 -21.26 11.92
N SER A 453 -4.93 -21.87 12.05
CA SER A 453 -5.08 -23.21 12.64
C SER A 453 -4.45 -24.30 11.78
N GLU A 454 -4.58 -24.24 10.46
CA GLU A 454 -3.92 -25.19 9.55
C GLU A 454 -2.39 -25.02 9.55
N ALA A 455 -1.90 -23.79 9.50
CA ALA A 455 -0.45 -23.52 9.56
C ALA A 455 0.19 -24.04 10.87
N SER A 456 -0.52 -24.01 11.99
CA SER A 456 -0.06 -24.57 13.26
C SER A 456 -0.02 -26.11 13.27
N VAL A 457 -0.93 -26.76 12.57
CA VAL A 457 -0.96 -28.23 12.43
C VAL A 457 0.18 -28.73 11.54
N ASP A 458 0.44 -28.03 10.41
CA ASP A 458 1.54 -28.39 9.51
C ASP A 458 2.93 -28.20 10.15
N SER A 459 3.09 -27.21 11.02
CA SER A 459 4.35 -27.03 11.75
C SER A 459 4.61 -28.16 12.76
N HIS A 460 3.58 -28.71 13.38
CA HIS A 460 3.69 -29.85 14.30
C HIS A 460 3.97 -31.17 13.57
N SER A 461 3.39 -31.37 12.38
CA SER A 461 3.60 -32.59 11.57
C SER A 461 5.00 -32.66 10.92
N ARG A 462 5.73 -31.54 10.82
CA ARG A 462 7.13 -31.50 10.34
C ARG A 462 8.18 -31.66 11.43
N MET A 463 7.78 -31.66 12.71
CA MET A 463 8.68 -31.87 13.86
C MET A 463 8.64 -33.31 14.40
N LEU A 464 7.81 -34.17 13.87
CA LEU A 464 7.77 -35.62 14.09
C LEU A 464 8.35 -36.37 12.88
#